data_ea0d23dc5c3827845a8402859cbf98fb
#
_entry.id   ea0d23dc5c3827845a8402859cbf98fb
#
_cell.length_a   1.000
_cell.length_b   1.000
_cell.length_c   1.000
_cell.angle_alpha   90.00
_cell.angle_beta   90.00
_cell.angle_gamma   90.00
#
_symmetry.space_group_name_H-M   'P 1'
#
loop_
_entity.id
_entity.type
_entity.pdbx_description
1 polymer ?
#
loop_
_entity_poly.entity_id
_entity_poly.type
_entity_poly.pdbx_seq_one_letter_code
_entity_poly.pdbx_strand_id
1 'polypeptide(L)'
;MFKKILITNRGEVALRVMRACKELGVKTVAVYSTADEDTYPVRYADEKVCIGPAQANKSYLVMSNIIEAAKITGAEAIHPGYGFLAENADFARACVDNDLVFIGPSAECIERMGDKSSARETMKACGVPTVPGSDGCIDTVEEARAFAEEVGYPVLIKATAGGGGKGMREVHDPADLESHYKAARAEAGAAFGNDGVYLEKLVLRPRHVEVQVLADNHGNNVALCERDCSVQRRHQKLIEEAPSPALTEELRRAMGVAAIKAVRAVDYKNAGTIEFLLDTTGKFYFMEMNTRVQVEHPVSEQITGTDIIKEQLRIAAGEPMSCADRAPFTPFGHAMEFRINAEDPDHGFRPCPGKITRFEPPMGPGVRVETYVHEGSSISPYYDSMVAKVIVSGQDREECLARGRRALDEFRIEGIATTLPFHRRVLDNEVFRAGEATTDFIETQMGDLL
;
A
#
# COMPACT_ATOMS: atom_id res chain seq x y z
N MET A 1 -12.62 -23.45 6.70
CA MET A 1 -11.92 -22.99 5.47
C MET A 1 -12.86 -23.11 4.27
N PHE A 2 -12.80 -22.18 3.31
CA PHE A 2 -13.61 -22.17 2.08
C PHE A 2 -13.24 -23.31 1.13
N LYS A 3 -14.19 -23.71 0.29
CA LYS A 3 -13.95 -24.67 -0.81
C LYS A 3 -13.50 -23.99 -2.08
N LYS A 4 -14.03 -22.77 -2.37
CA LYS A 4 -13.73 -22.03 -3.58
C LYS A 4 -13.80 -20.51 -3.33
N ILE A 5 -12.81 -19.78 -3.82
CA ILE A 5 -12.68 -18.32 -3.70
C ILE A 5 -12.52 -17.70 -5.07
N LEU A 6 -13.25 -16.61 -5.31
CA LEU A 6 -13.05 -15.76 -6.48
C LEU A 6 -12.03 -14.67 -6.14
N ILE A 7 -11.07 -14.43 -7.04
CA ILE A 7 -10.05 -13.38 -6.90
C ILE A 7 -10.42 -12.25 -7.85
N THR A 8 -10.91 -11.12 -7.26
CA THR A 8 -11.29 -9.93 -8.05
C THR A 8 -10.12 -8.97 -8.21
N ASN A 9 -9.05 -9.51 -8.76
CA ASN A 9 -7.83 -8.75 -9.05
C ASN A 9 -7.06 -9.39 -10.21
N ARG A 10 -5.96 -8.76 -10.60
CA ARG A 10 -5.09 -9.17 -11.70
C ARG A 10 -3.61 -9.10 -11.27
N GLY A 11 -2.74 -9.48 -12.19
CA GLY A 11 -1.31 -9.28 -11.99
C GLY A 11 -0.72 -10.19 -10.92
N GLU A 12 0.33 -9.70 -10.27
CA GLU A 12 1.08 -10.49 -9.29
C GLU A 12 0.27 -10.82 -8.04
N VAL A 13 -0.57 -9.89 -7.56
CA VAL A 13 -1.38 -10.12 -6.35
C VAL A 13 -2.42 -11.20 -6.56
N ALA A 14 -3.06 -11.26 -7.73
CA ALA A 14 -3.98 -12.34 -8.05
C ALA A 14 -3.28 -13.70 -7.98
N LEU A 15 -2.09 -13.81 -8.58
CA LEU A 15 -1.29 -15.02 -8.53
C LEU A 15 -0.82 -15.34 -7.09
N ARG A 16 -0.43 -14.32 -6.29
CA ARG A 16 -0.04 -14.50 -4.89
C ARG A 16 -1.18 -15.09 -4.07
N VAL A 17 -2.40 -14.58 -4.23
CA VAL A 17 -3.59 -15.11 -3.55
C VAL A 17 -3.90 -16.54 -4.01
N MET A 18 -3.84 -16.81 -5.31
CA MET A 18 -4.09 -18.15 -5.87
C MET A 18 -3.09 -19.20 -5.33
N ARG A 19 -1.81 -18.83 -5.18
CA ARG A 19 -0.79 -19.70 -4.59
C ARG A 19 -1.14 -20.04 -3.14
N ALA A 20 -1.53 -19.04 -2.33
CA ALA A 20 -1.95 -19.29 -0.95
C ALA A 20 -3.19 -20.17 -0.87
N CYS A 21 -4.21 -19.93 -1.73
CA CYS A 21 -5.39 -20.78 -1.82
C CYS A 21 -5.02 -22.23 -2.14
N LYS A 22 -4.16 -22.45 -3.13
CA LYS A 22 -3.74 -23.78 -3.56
C LYS A 22 -3.02 -24.55 -2.46
N GLU A 23 -2.15 -23.87 -1.70
CA GLU A 23 -1.47 -24.46 -0.55
C GLU A 23 -2.40 -24.80 0.63
N LEU A 24 -3.56 -24.11 0.71
CA LEU A 24 -4.61 -24.41 1.67
C LEU A 24 -5.68 -25.40 1.14
N GLY A 25 -5.51 -25.91 -0.09
CA GLY A 25 -6.46 -26.84 -0.71
C GLY A 25 -7.76 -26.16 -1.18
N VAL A 26 -7.76 -24.83 -1.38
CA VAL A 26 -8.91 -24.03 -1.79
C VAL A 26 -8.87 -23.81 -3.30
N LYS A 27 -9.97 -24.10 -4.01
CA LYS A 27 -10.11 -23.82 -5.45
C LYS A 27 -10.23 -22.34 -5.72
N THR A 28 -9.77 -21.93 -6.89
CA THR A 28 -9.69 -20.52 -7.29
C THR A 28 -10.47 -20.23 -8.58
N VAL A 29 -11.14 -19.07 -8.60
CA VAL A 29 -11.75 -18.50 -9.79
C VAL A 29 -11.02 -17.19 -10.11
N ALA A 30 -10.41 -17.09 -11.29
CA ALA A 30 -9.88 -15.85 -11.81
C ALA A 30 -10.98 -15.09 -12.56
N VAL A 31 -11.19 -13.82 -12.20
CA VAL A 31 -11.88 -12.91 -13.14
C VAL A 31 -10.84 -12.19 -13.99
N TYR A 32 -11.19 -11.90 -15.26
CA TYR A 32 -10.27 -11.22 -16.16
C TYR A 32 -11.00 -10.33 -17.18
N SER A 33 -10.34 -9.26 -17.59
CA SER A 33 -10.74 -8.49 -18.76
C SER A 33 -10.15 -9.11 -20.03
N THR A 34 -10.66 -8.72 -21.19
CA THR A 34 -10.11 -9.21 -22.48
C THR A 34 -8.62 -8.90 -22.66
N ALA A 35 -8.06 -7.90 -21.97
CA ALA A 35 -6.63 -7.60 -22.03
C ALA A 35 -5.76 -8.56 -21.20
N ASP A 36 -6.36 -9.30 -20.28
CA ASP A 36 -5.65 -10.22 -19.38
C ASP A 36 -5.87 -11.70 -19.69
N GLU A 37 -6.61 -12.04 -20.76
CA GLU A 37 -7.06 -13.40 -21.12
C GLU A 37 -5.91 -14.42 -21.11
N ASP A 38 -4.75 -14.04 -21.64
CA ASP A 38 -3.58 -14.92 -21.78
C ASP A 38 -2.57 -14.79 -20.63
N THR A 39 -2.90 -14.02 -19.57
CA THR A 39 -1.98 -13.84 -18.45
C THR A 39 -1.83 -15.08 -17.58
N TYR A 40 -0.70 -15.19 -16.90
CA TYR A 40 -0.40 -16.38 -16.09
C TYR A 40 -1.42 -16.62 -14.97
N PRO A 41 -1.93 -15.63 -14.21
CA PRO A 41 -2.98 -15.85 -13.22
C PRO A 41 -4.23 -16.53 -13.80
N VAL A 42 -4.69 -16.10 -14.98
CA VAL A 42 -5.88 -16.63 -15.65
C VAL A 42 -5.68 -18.10 -16.08
N ARG A 43 -4.44 -18.47 -16.45
CA ARG A 43 -4.10 -19.87 -16.78
C ARG A 43 -3.86 -20.73 -15.54
N TYR A 44 -3.46 -20.12 -14.41
CA TYR A 44 -3.12 -20.81 -13.17
C TYR A 44 -4.35 -21.16 -12.32
N ALA A 45 -5.43 -20.37 -12.41
CA ALA A 45 -6.66 -20.58 -11.67
C ALA A 45 -7.37 -21.88 -12.09
N ASP A 46 -8.15 -22.48 -11.18
CA ASP A 46 -8.95 -23.68 -11.47
C ASP A 46 -10.10 -23.36 -12.44
N GLU A 47 -10.72 -22.18 -12.28
CA GLU A 47 -11.81 -21.67 -13.14
C GLU A 47 -11.53 -20.22 -13.51
N LYS A 48 -12.13 -19.75 -14.61
CA LYS A 48 -11.95 -18.37 -15.09
C LYS A 48 -13.20 -17.81 -15.71
N VAL A 49 -13.46 -16.50 -15.50
CA VAL A 49 -14.62 -15.80 -16.04
C VAL A 49 -14.18 -14.46 -16.62
N CYS A 50 -14.48 -14.22 -17.90
CA CYS A 50 -14.29 -12.91 -18.51
C CYS A 50 -15.37 -11.94 -18.00
N ILE A 51 -14.95 -10.81 -17.40
CA ILE A 51 -15.87 -9.83 -16.80
C ILE A 51 -16.02 -8.55 -17.62
N GLY A 52 -15.42 -8.47 -18.81
CA GLY A 52 -15.60 -7.34 -19.71
C GLY A 52 -14.36 -6.96 -20.51
N PRO A 53 -14.41 -5.81 -21.23
CA PRO A 53 -13.31 -5.32 -22.04
C PRO A 53 -12.15 -4.79 -21.21
N ALA A 54 -11.05 -4.37 -21.87
CA ALA A 54 -9.79 -3.98 -21.26
C ALA A 54 -9.90 -2.85 -20.22
N GLN A 55 -10.80 -1.88 -20.41
CA GLN A 55 -10.94 -0.75 -19.51
C GLN A 55 -11.45 -1.20 -18.13
N ALA A 56 -10.77 -0.81 -17.05
CA ALA A 56 -11.12 -1.22 -15.69
C ALA A 56 -12.56 -0.83 -15.29
N ASN A 57 -13.03 0.36 -15.69
CA ASN A 57 -14.40 0.83 -15.44
C ASN A 57 -15.49 0.07 -16.21
N LYS A 58 -15.11 -0.86 -17.10
CA LYS A 58 -16.00 -1.75 -17.85
C LYS A 58 -15.78 -3.22 -17.50
N SER A 59 -14.90 -3.52 -16.56
CA SER A 59 -14.52 -4.88 -16.12
C SER A 59 -14.28 -4.93 -14.62
N TYR A 60 -13.05 -4.75 -14.15
CA TYR A 60 -12.64 -4.92 -12.73
C TYR A 60 -13.35 -3.98 -11.75
N LEU A 61 -13.93 -2.87 -12.18
CA LEU A 61 -14.71 -1.95 -11.35
C LEU A 61 -16.23 -2.14 -11.49
N VAL A 62 -16.69 -3.14 -12.27
CA VAL A 62 -18.11 -3.44 -12.44
C VAL A 62 -18.53 -4.51 -11.44
N MET A 63 -19.03 -4.07 -10.29
CA MET A 63 -19.40 -4.94 -9.16
C MET A 63 -20.38 -6.05 -9.56
N SER A 64 -21.41 -5.73 -10.35
CA SER A 64 -22.41 -6.71 -10.79
C SER A 64 -21.80 -7.88 -11.54
N ASN A 65 -20.84 -7.63 -12.45
CA ASN A 65 -20.19 -8.68 -13.22
C ASN A 65 -19.35 -9.61 -12.32
N ILE A 66 -18.74 -9.06 -11.28
CA ILE A 66 -17.92 -9.81 -10.31
C ILE A 66 -18.84 -10.69 -9.42
N ILE A 67 -19.93 -10.13 -8.91
CA ILE A 67 -20.91 -10.86 -8.08
C ILE A 67 -21.53 -12.00 -8.88
N GLU A 68 -21.95 -11.74 -10.14
CA GLU A 68 -22.48 -12.79 -11.00
C GLU A 68 -21.43 -13.87 -11.33
N ALA A 69 -20.17 -13.50 -11.56
CA ALA A 69 -19.09 -14.47 -11.74
C ALA A 69 -18.92 -15.35 -10.50
N ALA A 70 -19.04 -14.82 -9.30
CA ALA A 70 -18.98 -15.59 -8.06
C ALA A 70 -20.15 -16.57 -7.95
N LYS A 71 -21.37 -16.12 -8.25
CA LYS A 71 -22.59 -16.96 -8.21
C LYS A 71 -22.53 -18.12 -9.20
N ILE A 72 -22.24 -17.86 -10.47
CA ILE A 72 -22.23 -18.91 -11.50
C ILE A 72 -21.14 -19.95 -11.29
N THR A 73 -20.02 -19.57 -10.64
CA THR A 73 -18.94 -20.49 -10.31
C THR A 73 -19.11 -21.17 -8.95
N GLY A 74 -20.06 -20.70 -8.13
CA GLY A 74 -20.27 -21.19 -6.77
C GLY A 74 -19.10 -20.88 -5.83
N ALA A 75 -18.46 -19.72 -6.00
CA ALA A 75 -17.47 -19.21 -5.04
C ALA A 75 -18.17 -18.81 -3.75
N GLU A 76 -17.55 -19.11 -2.60
CA GLU A 76 -18.09 -18.81 -1.27
C GLU A 76 -17.58 -17.46 -0.73
N ALA A 77 -16.44 -17.00 -1.25
CA ALA A 77 -15.79 -15.78 -0.80
C ALA A 77 -15.09 -15.06 -1.98
N ILE A 78 -14.85 -13.77 -1.80
CA ILE A 78 -14.14 -12.93 -2.76
C ILE A 78 -12.91 -12.32 -2.09
N HIS A 79 -11.73 -12.52 -2.70
CA HIS A 79 -10.51 -11.85 -2.29
C HIS A 79 -10.22 -10.66 -3.21
N PRO A 80 -10.23 -9.42 -2.69
CA PRO A 80 -10.08 -8.22 -3.51
C PRO A 80 -8.62 -7.90 -3.84
N GLY A 81 -7.65 -8.49 -3.16
CA GLY A 81 -6.24 -8.09 -3.25
C GLY A 81 -6.02 -6.65 -2.77
N TYR A 82 -5.38 -5.83 -3.60
CA TYR A 82 -5.23 -4.39 -3.38
C TYR A 82 -5.58 -3.61 -4.66
N GLY A 83 -5.90 -2.31 -4.53
CA GLY A 83 -6.41 -1.50 -5.64
C GLY A 83 -7.84 -1.89 -6.04
N PHE A 84 -8.31 -1.45 -7.21
CA PHE A 84 -9.68 -1.65 -7.72
C PHE A 84 -10.75 -1.48 -6.63
N LEU A 85 -11.43 -2.57 -6.26
CA LEU A 85 -12.54 -2.57 -5.30
C LEU A 85 -12.13 -2.98 -3.87
N ALA A 86 -10.82 -3.12 -3.59
CA ALA A 86 -10.35 -3.61 -2.29
C ALA A 86 -10.73 -2.69 -1.10
N GLU A 87 -10.87 -1.38 -1.34
CA GLU A 87 -11.27 -0.38 -0.34
C GLU A 87 -12.60 0.27 -0.70
N ASN A 88 -13.48 -0.48 -1.37
CA ASN A 88 -14.81 -0.01 -1.76
C ASN A 88 -15.87 -0.60 -0.81
N ALA A 89 -16.48 0.26 0.02
CA ALA A 89 -17.47 -0.14 1.01
C ALA A 89 -18.75 -0.70 0.37
N ASP A 90 -19.19 -0.13 -0.76
CA ASP A 90 -20.38 -0.61 -1.46
C ASP A 90 -20.16 -2.00 -2.05
N PHE A 91 -18.95 -2.30 -2.51
CA PHE A 91 -18.59 -3.64 -2.97
C PHE A 91 -18.58 -4.65 -1.81
N ALA A 92 -18.03 -4.28 -0.66
CA ALA A 92 -18.06 -5.13 0.53
C ALA A 92 -19.51 -5.42 0.98
N ARG A 93 -20.42 -4.42 0.97
CA ARG A 93 -21.85 -4.60 1.22
C ARG A 93 -22.48 -5.52 0.18
N ALA A 94 -22.22 -5.27 -1.11
CA ALA A 94 -22.75 -6.09 -2.19
C ALA A 94 -22.33 -7.56 -2.08
N CYS A 95 -21.15 -7.87 -1.59
CA CYS A 95 -20.75 -9.25 -1.31
C CYS A 95 -21.66 -9.85 -0.24
N VAL A 96 -21.82 -9.19 0.91
CA VAL A 96 -22.64 -9.66 2.04
C VAL A 96 -24.12 -9.83 1.61
N ASP A 97 -24.68 -8.88 0.88
CA ASP A 97 -26.06 -8.91 0.37
C ASP A 97 -26.32 -10.06 -0.61
N ASN A 98 -25.25 -10.67 -1.12
CA ASN A 98 -25.30 -11.81 -2.04
C ASN A 98 -24.76 -13.11 -1.42
N ASP A 99 -24.73 -13.22 -0.09
CA ASP A 99 -24.24 -14.38 0.65
C ASP A 99 -22.77 -14.77 0.34
N LEU A 100 -21.94 -13.77 -0.03
CA LEU A 100 -20.52 -13.95 -0.30
C LEU A 100 -19.68 -13.32 0.81
N VAL A 101 -18.65 -14.04 1.27
CA VAL A 101 -17.71 -13.48 2.25
C VAL A 101 -16.73 -12.54 1.54
N PHE A 102 -16.71 -11.27 1.92
CA PHE A 102 -15.65 -10.35 1.51
C PHE A 102 -14.42 -10.61 2.37
N ILE A 103 -13.27 -10.97 1.78
CA ILE A 103 -12.01 -11.23 2.51
C ILE A 103 -11.32 -9.90 2.78
N GLY A 104 -11.68 -9.30 3.88
CA GLY A 104 -11.27 -7.97 4.31
C GLY A 104 -12.08 -7.51 5.52
N PRO A 105 -12.01 -6.23 5.90
CA PRO A 105 -12.82 -5.65 6.98
C PRO A 105 -14.28 -5.41 6.53
N SER A 106 -15.11 -4.99 7.49
CA SER A 106 -16.51 -4.64 7.19
C SER A 106 -16.61 -3.38 6.32
N ALA A 107 -17.75 -3.24 5.63
CA ALA A 107 -18.03 -2.07 4.81
C ALA A 107 -18.01 -0.77 5.64
N GLU A 108 -18.55 -0.81 6.86
CA GLU A 108 -18.57 0.34 7.78
C GLU A 108 -17.14 0.75 8.18
N CYS A 109 -16.26 -0.22 8.38
CA CYS A 109 -14.86 0.04 8.69
C CYS A 109 -14.13 0.67 7.50
N ILE A 110 -14.36 0.15 6.27
CA ILE A 110 -13.79 0.72 5.04
C ILE A 110 -14.25 2.17 4.86
N GLU A 111 -15.53 2.43 5.01
CA GLU A 111 -16.13 3.76 4.85
C GLU A 111 -15.58 4.75 5.90
N ARG A 112 -15.55 4.35 7.18
CA ARG A 112 -15.05 5.17 8.27
C ARG A 112 -13.57 5.52 8.12
N MET A 113 -12.74 4.57 7.70
CA MET A 113 -11.30 4.78 7.55
C MET A 113 -10.93 5.39 6.21
N GLY A 114 -11.79 5.29 5.20
CA GLY A 114 -11.62 5.93 3.91
C GLY A 114 -11.89 7.45 3.95
N ASP A 115 -12.69 7.93 4.89
CA ASP A 115 -12.87 9.37 5.13
C ASP A 115 -11.77 9.89 6.06
N LYS A 116 -10.89 10.76 5.52
CA LYS A 116 -9.70 11.26 6.24
C LYS A 116 -10.03 12.01 7.52
N SER A 117 -11.13 12.77 7.53
CA SER A 117 -11.56 13.52 8.72
C SER A 117 -12.04 12.57 9.81
N SER A 118 -12.96 11.67 9.45
CA SER A 118 -13.49 10.64 10.36
C SER A 118 -12.38 9.72 10.92
N ALA A 119 -11.46 9.29 10.08
CA ALA A 119 -10.31 8.49 10.49
C ALA A 119 -9.45 9.24 11.50
N ARG A 120 -9.11 10.51 11.23
CA ARG A 120 -8.28 11.34 12.12
C ARG A 120 -8.98 11.59 13.47
N GLU A 121 -10.28 11.95 13.48
CA GLU A 121 -11.04 12.12 14.70
C GLU A 121 -11.09 10.84 15.53
N THR A 122 -11.31 9.70 14.88
CA THR A 122 -11.30 8.38 15.52
C THR A 122 -9.93 8.10 16.16
N MET A 123 -8.83 8.39 15.46
CA MET A 123 -7.48 8.17 15.99
C MET A 123 -7.17 9.10 17.15
N LYS A 124 -7.54 10.39 17.06
CA LYS A 124 -7.40 11.37 18.15
C LYS A 124 -8.18 10.90 19.40
N ALA A 125 -9.41 10.42 19.23
CA ALA A 125 -10.25 9.94 20.32
C ALA A 125 -9.71 8.71 21.05
N CYS A 126 -9.02 7.80 20.34
CA CYS A 126 -8.40 6.61 20.96
C CYS A 126 -6.94 6.83 21.42
N GLY A 127 -6.44 8.07 21.33
CA GLY A 127 -5.09 8.44 21.80
C GLY A 127 -3.96 7.93 20.89
N VAL A 128 -4.22 7.80 19.59
CA VAL A 128 -3.19 7.64 18.56
C VAL A 128 -2.71 9.02 18.15
N PRO A 129 -1.37 9.29 18.14
CA PRO A 129 -0.86 10.60 17.76
C PRO A 129 -1.28 10.97 16.33
N THR A 130 -1.82 12.18 16.15
CA THR A 130 -2.17 12.75 14.84
C THR A 130 -1.38 14.02 14.60
N VAL A 131 -1.09 14.35 13.34
CA VAL A 131 -0.45 15.63 13.02
C VAL A 131 -1.28 16.77 13.62
N PRO A 132 -0.68 17.73 14.36
CA PRO A 132 -1.41 18.90 14.84
C PRO A 132 -2.10 19.61 13.67
N GLY A 133 -3.40 19.80 13.74
CA GLY A 133 -4.18 20.34 12.66
C GLY A 133 -5.49 20.94 13.16
N SER A 134 -6.14 21.74 12.31
CA SER A 134 -7.41 22.39 12.63
C SER A 134 -8.51 21.39 12.96
N ASP A 135 -9.44 21.78 13.81
CA ASP A 135 -10.63 21.00 14.11
C ASP A 135 -11.69 21.27 12.99
N GLY A 136 -11.65 20.41 11.95
CA GLY A 136 -12.52 20.54 10.78
C GLY A 136 -12.02 21.52 9.70
N CYS A 137 -12.94 21.92 8.83
CA CYS A 137 -12.67 22.90 7.78
C CYS A 137 -12.34 24.27 8.38
N ILE A 138 -11.48 24.99 7.69
CA ILE A 138 -11.22 26.42 7.94
C ILE A 138 -11.97 27.22 6.89
N ASP A 139 -12.86 28.11 7.33
CA ASP A 139 -13.74 28.88 6.45
C ASP A 139 -13.16 30.25 6.07
N THR A 140 -12.28 30.81 6.90
CA THR A 140 -11.69 32.13 6.71
C THR A 140 -10.17 32.15 6.74
N VAL A 141 -9.55 33.13 6.10
CA VAL A 141 -8.10 33.37 6.13
C VAL A 141 -7.63 33.68 7.55
N GLU A 142 -8.44 34.38 8.31
CA GLU A 142 -8.17 34.77 9.70
C GLU A 142 -8.05 33.54 10.61
N GLU A 143 -8.95 32.60 10.47
CA GLU A 143 -8.85 31.30 11.18
C GLU A 143 -7.60 30.52 10.77
N ALA A 144 -7.30 30.50 9.45
CA ALA A 144 -6.08 29.87 8.95
C ALA A 144 -4.83 30.49 9.55
N ARG A 145 -4.79 31.81 9.68
CA ARG A 145 -3.68 32.57 10.28
C ARG A 145 -3.55 32.26 11.76
N ALA A 146 -4.64 32.32 12.50
CA ALA A 146 -4.64 32.02 13.94
C ALA A 146 -4.10 30.60 14.22
N PHE A 147 -4.58 29.62 13.46
CA PHE A 147 -4.09 28.24 13.58
C PHE A 147 -2.60 28.12 13.24
N ALA A 148 -2.15 28.74 12.12
CA ALA A 148 -0.75 28.66 11.70
C ALA A 148 0.20 29.36 12.71
N GLU A 149 -0.24 30.42 13.37
CA GLU A 149 0.51 31.10 14.45
C GLU A 149 0.59 30.21 15.71
N GLU A 150 -0.49 29.49 16.05
CA GLU A 150 -0.54 28.57 17.19
C GLU A 150 0.41 27.38 17.02
N VAL A 151 0.38 26.69 15.85
CA VAL A 151 1.20 25.49 15.62
C VAL A 151 2.60 25.82 15.10
N GLY A 152 2.82 27.07 14.67
CA GLY A 152 4.07 27.55 14.05
C GLY A 152 4.21 27.10 12.60
N TYR A 153 4.85 27.94 11.78
CA TYR A 153 5.19 27.60 10.39
C TYR A 153 6.35 26.58 10.33
N PRO A 154 6.48 25.80 9.23
CA PRO A 154 5.59 25.76 8.09
C PRO A 154 4.31 24.96 8.39
N VAL A 155 3.24 25.27 7.63
CA VAL A 155 1.95 24.56 7.67
C VAL A 155 1.56 24.04 6.29
N LEU A 156 0.71 23.03 6.26
CA LEU A 156 0.18 22.41 5.06
C LEU A 156 -1.34 22.66 4.98
N ILE A 157 -1.79 23.26 3.90
CA ILE A 157 -3.20 23.40 3.57
C ILE A 157 -3.62 22.18 2.76
N LYS A 158 -4.72 21.53 3.14
CA LYS A 158 -5.24 20.32 2.47
C LYS A 158 -6.72 20.48 2.14
N ALA A 159 -7.12 20.04 0.95
CA ALA A 159 -8.54 19.85 0.62
C ALA A 159 -9.14 18.73 1.48
N THR A 160 -10.39 18.92 1.94
CA THR A 160 -11.14 17.91 2.68
C THR A 160 -11.56 16.75 1.79
N ALA A 161 -11.86 17.03 0.52
CA ALA A 161 -12.17 16.03 -0.48
C ALA A 161 -10.95 15.85 -1.40
N GLY A 162 -10.61 14.59 -1.71
CA GLY A 162 -9.56 14.25 -2.68
C GLY A 162 -8.37 13.49 -2.13
N GLY A 163 -7.48 13.07 -3.03
CA GLY A 163 -6.28 12.29 -2.76
C GLY A 163 -5.17 12.54 -3.79
N GLY A 164 -3.99 11.90 -3.60
CA GLY A 164 -2.90 11.97 -4.56
C GLY A 164 -2.20 13.35 -4.65
N GLY A 165 -2.24 14.16 -3.58
CA GLY A 165 -1.52 15.44 -3.51
C GLY A 165 -2.23 16.64 -4.16
N LYS A 166 -3.38 16.46 -4.80
CA LYS A 166 -4.17 17.56 -5.34
C LYS A 166 -4.85 18.35 -4.23
N GLY A 167 -4.83 19.69 -4.33
CA GLY A 167 -5.38 20.58 -3.29
C GLY A 167 -4.53 20.67 -2.03
N MET A 168 -3.22 20.32 -2.11
CA MET A 168 -2.26 20.49 -1.04
C MET A 168 -1.29 21.64 -1.36
N ARG A 169 -1.05 22.53 -0.37
CA ARG A 169 -0.10 23.63 -0.49
C ARG A 169 0.68 23.84 0.79
N GLU A 170 1.99 23.81 0.66
CA GLU A 170 2.90 24.15 1.75
C GLU A 170 2.99 25.66 1.91
N VAL A 171 2.99 26.12 3.15
CA VAL A 171 3.16 27.54 3.51
C VAL A 171 4.30 27.66 4.48
N HIS A 172 5.41 28.18 4.01
CA HIS A 172 6.62 28.38 4.80
C HIS A 172 6.70 29.79 5.38
N ASP A 173 6.22 30.80 4.64
CA ASP A 173 6.20 32.20 5.05
C ASP A 173 4.76 32.65 5.37
N PRO A 174 4.53 33.32 6.54
CA PRO A 174 3.23 33.88 6.87
C PRO A 174 2.62 34.78 5.80
N ALA A 175 3.47 35.48 5.01
CA ALA A 175 3.02 36.38 3.93
C ALA A 175 2.30 35.65 2.80
N ASP A 176 2.64 34.34 2.58
CA ASP A 176 2.08 33.54 1.49
C ASP A 176 0.78 32.83 1.87
N LEU A 177 0.41 32.80 3.17
CA LEU A 177 -0.72 32.03 3.67
C LEU A 177 -2.03 32.35 2.93
N GLU A 178 -2.37 33.63 2.78
CA GLU A 178 -3.62 34.03 2.16
C GLU A 178 -3.70 33.61 0.69
N SER A 179 -2.62 33.78 -0.06
CA SER A 179 -2.57 33.40 -1.48
C SER A 179 -2.70 31.93 -1.67
N HIS A 180 -2.00 31.10 -0.85
CA HIS A 180 -2.04 29.65 -0.88
C HIS A 180 -3.40 29.09 -0.42
N TYR A 181 -4.02 29.71 0.60
CA TYR A 181 -5.36 29.36 1.06
C TYR A 181 -6.41 29.52 -0.03
N LYS A 182 -6.45 30.72 -0.69
CA LYS A 182 -7.39 30.98 -1.78
C LYS A 182 -7.17 30.05 -2.97
N ALA A 183 -5.91 29.80 -3.32
CA ALA A 183 -5.57 28.90 -4.41
C ALA A 183 -5.95 27.43 -4.12
N ALA A 184 -5.72 26.94 -2.88
CA ALA A 184 -6.10 25.59 -2.48
C ALA A 184 -7.63 25.38 -2.53
N ARG A 185 -8.42 26.35 -2.05
CA ARG A 185 -9.89 26.30 -2.14
C ARG A 185 -10.38 26.31 -3.58
N ALA A 186 -9.85 27.18 -4.44
CA ALA A 186 -10.22 27.24 -5.84
C ALA A 186 -9.92 25.92 -6.58
N GLU A 187 -8.74 25.33 -6.31
CA GLU A 187 -8.34 24.04 -6.89
C GLU A 187 -9.25 22.90 -6.38
N ALA A 188 -9.54 22.86 -5.07
CA ALA A 188 -10.41 21.86 -4.47
C ALA A 188 -11.84 21.95 -5.05
N GLY A 189 -12.40 23.14 -5.16
CA GLY A 189 -13.71 23.38 -5.76
C GLY A 189 -13.79 22.95 -7.21
N ALA A 190 -12.76 23.25 -8.01
CA ALA A 190 -12.70 22.88 -9.41
C ALA A 190 -12.51 21.38 -9.63
N ALA A 191 -11.68 20.72 -8.80
CA ALA A 191 -11.32 19.30 -8.96
C ALA A 191 -12.35 18.36 -8.34
N PHE A 192 -12.96 18.73 -7.20
CA PHE A 192 -13.77 17.82 -6.38
C PHE A 192 -15.20 18.31 -6.14
N GLY A 193 -15.56 19.51 -6.60
CA GLY A 193 -16.86 20.12 -6.33
C GLY A 193 -17.08 20.54 -4.88
N ASN A 194 -16.04 20.46 -4.03
CA ASN A 194 -16.02 20.85 -2.63
C ASN A 194 -14.76 21.68 -2.39
N ASP A 195 -14.92 22.92 -1.95
CA ASP A 195 -13.82 23.87 -1.72
C ASP A 195 -13.32 23.86 -0.26
N GLY A 196 -13.84 23.00 0.58
CA GLY A 196 -13.43 22.86 1.98
C GLY A 196 -11.95 22.52 2.10
N VAL A 197 -11.24 23.27 2.94
CA VAL A 197 -9.83 23.02 3.28
C VAL A 197 -9.63 23.00 4.79
N TYR A 198 -8.62 22.30 5.23
CA TYR A 198 -8.13 22.29 6.61
C TYR A 198 -6.61 22.51 6.63
N LEU A 199 -6.07 22.89 7.77
CA LEU A 199 -4.65 23.11 7.95
C LEU A 199 -4.05 22.07 8.88
N GLU A 200 -2.80 21.69 8.59
CA GLU A 200 -1.97 20.85 9.45
C GLU A 200 -0.56 21.43 9.59
N LYS A 201 0.10 21.11 10.69
CA LYS A 201 1.54 21.33 10.79
C LYS A 201 2.27 20.55 9.70
N LEU A 202 3.14 21.20 8.94
CA LEU A 202 3.99 20.48 7.98
C LEU A 202 5.09 19.73 8.74
N VAL A 203 5.12 18.43 8.58
CA VAL A 203 6.21 17.58 9.09
C VAL A 203 7.36 17.64 8.08
N LEU A 204 8.48 18.24 8.46
CA LEU A 204 9.60 18.43 7.55
C LEU A 204 10.44 17.15 7.43
N ARG A 205 10.76 16.76 6.19
CA ARG A 205 11.57 15.60 5.85
C ARG A 205 11.19 14.36 6.66
N PRO A 206 9.90 13.97 6.67
CA PRO A 206 9.47 12.82 7.44
C PRO A 206 9.96 11.53 6.81
N ARG A 207 9.97 10.46 7.62
CA ARG A 207 9.93 9.11 7.09
C ARG A 207 8.50 8.63 7.01
N HIS A 208 8.23 7.81 6.02
CA HIS A 208 7.00 7.07 5.90
C HIS A 208 7.20 5.69 6.53
N VAL A 209 6.71 5.52 7.73
CA VAL A 209 6.80 4.26 8.49
C VAL A 209 5.40 3.74 8.73
N GLU A 210 5.18 2.46 8.49
CA GLU A 210 3.86 1.85 8.62
C GLU A 210 3.90 0.56 9.40
N VAL A 211 2.81 0.22 10.08
CA VAL A 211 2.70 -0.98 10.91
C VAL A 211 1.68 -1.93 10.30
N GLN A 212 2.13 -3.13 9.93
CA GLN A 212 1.25 -4.21 9.51
C GLN A 212 0.44 -4.74 10.68
N VAL A 213 -0.86 -4.83 10.52
CA VAL A 213 -1.76 -5.39 11.54
C VAL A 213 -2.56 -6.57 11.00
N LEU A 214 -2.90 -7.48 11.90
CA LEU A 214 -3.88 -8.55 11.69
C LEU A 214 -4.84 -8.56 12.87
N ALA A 215 -6.12 -8.75 12.59
CA ALA A 215 -7.17 -8.87 13.59
C ALA A 215 -8.15 -9.99 13.22
N ASP A 216 -8.44 -10.90 14.14
CA ASP A 216 -9.38 -12.00 13.91
C ASP A 216 -10.72 -11.81 14.60
N ASN A 217 -11.65 -12.74 14.37
CA ASN A 217 -12.96 -12.73 14.97
C ASN A 217 -12.98 -13.29 16.41
N HIS A 218 -11.83 -13.72 16.92
CA HIS A 218 -11.63 -14.30 18.25
C HIS A 218 -11.06 -13.29 19.27
N GLY A 219 -10.90 -12.01 18.85
CA GLY A 219 -10.40 -10.93 19.71
C GLY A 219 -8.89 -10.74 19.67
N ASN A 220 -8.16 -11.54 18.89
CA ASN A 220 -6.73 -11.35 18.72
C ASN A 220 -6.45 -10.19 17.77
N ASN A 221 -5.57 -9.30 18.21
CA ASN A 221 -5.08 -8.16 17.41
C ASN A 221 -3.56 -8.14 17.52
N VAL A 222 -2.84 -8.25 16.41
CA VAL A 222 -1.38 -8.29 16.40
C VAL A 222 -0.80 -7.25 15.45
N ALA A 223 0.36 -6.70 15.81
CA ALA A 223 1.19 -5.88 14.97
C ALA A 223 2.40 -6.72 14.51
N LEU A 224 2.60 -6.85 13.20
CA LEU A 224 3.66 -7.66 12.57
C LEU A 224 4.88 -6.81 12.22
N CYS A 225 5.39 -6.03 13.17
CA CYS A 225 6.47 -5.07 12.97
C CYS A 225 6.12 -3.97 11.95
N GLU A 226 7.08 -3.11 11.73
CA GLU A 226 6.94 -1.96 10.82
C GLU A 226 7.69 -2.17 9.50
N ARG A 227 7.32 -1.35 8.51
CA ARG A 227 8.02 -1.15 7.25
C ARG A 227 8.40 0.32 7.09
N ASP A 228 9.55 0.59 6.52
CA ASP A 228 9.96 1.92 6.06
C ASP A 228 9.71 2.02 4.56
N CYS A 229 8.89 2.98 4.16
CA CYS A 229 8.46 3.21 2.80
C CYS A 229 8.86 4.60 2.29
N SER A 230 9.95 5.15 2.84
CA SER A 230 10.38 6.53 2.56
C SER A 230 10.89 6.74 1.15
N VAL A 231 11.41 5.69 0.48
CA VAL A 231 11.85 5.81 -0.92
C VAL A 231 10.65 5.74 -1.85
N GLN A 232 10.13 6.90 -2.19
CA GLN A 232 8.92 7.07 -2.97
C GLN A 232 9.04 8.25 -3.94
N ARG A 233 8.27 8.22 -5.03
CA ARG A 233 8.17 9.30 -6.00
C ARG A 233 6.71 9.73 -6.14
N ARG A 234 6.42 11.01 -5.92
CA ARG A 234 5.03 11.54 -5.98
C ARG A 234 4.05 10.68 -5.18
N HIS A 235 4.43 10.27 -3.97
CA HIS A 235 3.68 9.40 -3.07
C HIS A 235 3.48 7.95 -3.58
N GLN A 236 4.23 7.52 -4.59
CA GLN A 236 4.30 6.12 -5.02
C GLN A 236 5.56 5.49 -4.47
N LYS A 237 5.40 4.49 -3.60
CA LYS A 237 6.49 3.73 -3.01
C LYS A 237 7.27 2.97 -4.10
N LEU A 238 8.58 2.93 -4.00
CA LEU A 238 9.47 2.26 -4.98
C LEU A 238 10.39 1.24 -4.32
N ILE A 239 10.82 1.50 -3.07
CA ILE A 239 11.61 0.57 -2.25
C ILE A 239 11.03 0.61 -0.85
N GLU A 240 10.80 -0.56 -0.29
CA GLU A 240 10.36 -0.76 1.08
C GLU A 240 11.32 -1.66 1.83
N GLU A 241 11.57 -1.36 3.11
CA GLU A 241 12.40 -2.20 3.96
C GLU A 241 11.75 -2.47 5.33
N ALA A 242 12.08 -3.60 5.92
CA ALA A 242 11.64 -4.00 7.24
C ALA A 242 12.76 -4.79 7.96
N PRO A 243 13.01 -4.47 9.24
CA PRO A 243 12.48 -3.35 10.00
C PRO A 243 13.03 -2.00 9.53
N SER A 244 12.40 -0.88 9.94
CA SER A 244 12.90 0.46 9.64
C SER A 244 14.25 0.71 10.31
N PRO A 245 15.27 1.22 9.57
CA PRO A 245 16.56 1.56 10.15
C PRO A 245 16.51 2.77 11.10
N ALA A 246 15.40 3.51 11.10
CA ALA A 246 15.22 4.69 11.94
C ALA A 246 14.62 4.39 13.32
N LEU A 247 14.09 3.20 13.56
CA LEU A 247 13.38 2.90 14.80
C LEU A 247 14.25 2.23 15.83
N THR A 248 14.24 2.81 17.05
CA THR A 248 14.66 2.09 18.26
C THR A 248 13.59 1.07 18.66
N GLU A 249 13.96 0.12 19.51
CA GLU A 249 13.02 -0.88 20.04
C GLU A 249 11.84 -0.24 20.79
N GLU A 250 12.10 0.85 21.55
CA GLU A 250 11.06 1.58 22.26
C GLU A 250 10.06 2.23 21.30
N LEU A 251 10.59 2.87 20.23
CA LEU A 251 9.74 3.54 19.22
C LEU A 251 8.93 2.53 18.43
N ARG A 252 9.53 1.41 18.03
CA ARG A 252 8.83 0.27 17.39
C ARG A 252 7.66 -0.21 18.25
N ARG A 253 7.92 -0.42 19.54
CA ARG A 253 6.88 -0.84 20.50
C ARG A 253 5.78 0.22 20.64
N ALA A 254 6.14 1.50 20.73
CA ALA A 254 5.17 2.59 20.84
C ALA A 254 4.26 2.66 19.60
N MET A 255 4.82 2.55 18.40
CA MET A 255 4.07 2.52 17.14
C MET A 255 3.17 1.28 17.04
N GLY A 256 3.68 0.11 17.43
CA GLY A 256 2.88 -1.11 17.49
C GLY A 256 1.68 -1.00 18.43
N VAL A 257 1.87 -0.41 19.62
CA VAL A 257 0.78 -0.13 20.57
C VAL A 257 -0.24 0.85 19.98
N ALA A 258 0.22 1.91 19.31
CA ALA A 258 -0.67 2.87 18.64
C ALA A 258 -1.48 2.19 17.53
N ALA A 259 -0.85 1.33 16.72
CA ALA A 259 -1.54 0.56 15.68
C ALA A 259 -2.62 -0.37 16.24
N ILE A 260 -2.34 -1.07 17.36
CA ILE A 260 -3.34 -1.91 18.01
C ILE A 260 -4.51 -1.09 18.61
N LYS A 261 -4.24 0.11 19.15
CA LYS A 261 -5.31 1.02 19.58
C LYS A 261 -6.22 1.42 18.40
N ALA A 262 -5.62 1.77 17.26
CA ALA A 262 -6.35 2.10 16.05
C ALA A 262 -7.26 0.95 15.60
N VAL A 263 -6.72 -0.26 15.49
CA VAL A 263 -7.45 -1.49 15.12
C VAL A 263 -8.67 -1.72 16.03
N ARG A 264 -8.47 -1.62 17.36
CA ARG A 264 -9.54 -1.81 18.33
C ARG A 264 -10.63 -0.73 18.28
N ALA A 265 -10.24 0.52 18.02
CA ALA A 265 -11.16 1.65 17.97
C ALA A 265 -12.20 1.54 16.84
N VAL A 266 -11.89 0.79 15.79
CA VAL A 266 -12.76 0.60 14.62
C VAL A 266 -13.26 -0.83 14.47
N ASP A 267 -13.04 -1.70 15.48
CA ASP A 267 -13.34 -3.14 15.43
C ASP A 267 -12.85 -3.81 14.13
N TYR A 268 -11.61 -3.46 13.74
CA TYR A 268 -11.00 -3.93 12.51
C TYR A 268 -10.89 -5.45 12.47
N LYS A 269 -11.10 -6.02 11.30
CA LYS A 269 -10.89 -7.46 11.03
C LYS A 269 -10.06 -7.64 9.78
N ASN A 270 -9.31 -8.73 9.73
CA ASN A 270 -8.45 -9.13 8.64
C ASN A 270 -7.10 -8.35 8.62
N ALA A 271 -6.42 -8.32 7.47
CA ALA A 271 -5.14 -7.64 7.31
C ALA A 271 -5.34 -6.16 6.98
N GLY A 272 -4.60 -5.29 7.65
CA GLY A 272 -4.57 -3.86 7.39
C GLY A 272 -3.22 -3.26 7.74
N THR A 273 -3.05 -1.99 7.43
CA THR A 273 -1.81 -1.25 7.70
C THR A 273 -2.12 0.13 8.24
N ILE A 274 -1.45 0.51 9.31
CA ILE A 274 -1.52 1.86 9.87
C ILE A 274 -0.26 2.61 9.42
N GLU A 275 -0.45 3.65 8.63
CA GLU A 275 0.63 4.49 8.12
C GLU A 275 0.90 5.69 9.03
N PHE A 276 2.18 5.97 9.27
CA PHE A 276 2.63 7.08 10.09
C PHE A 276 3.69 7.91 9.39
N LEU A 277 3.70 9.21 9.68
CA LEU A 277 4.85 10.08 9.45
C LEU A 277 5.71 10.08 10.71
N LEU A 278 6.99 9.76 10.56
CA LEU A 278 7.99 9.84 11.61
C LEU A 278 8.87 11.07 11.37
N ASP A 279 8.88 12.01 12.31
CA ASP A 279 9.71 13.21 12.21
C ASP A 279 11.15 12.97 12.66
N THR A 280 12.02 13.95 12.42
CA THR A 280 13.45 13.89 12.79
C THR A 280 13.70 13.93 14.29
N THR A 281 12.69 14.20 15.11
CA THR A 281 12.76 14.17 16.59
C THR A 281 12.35 12.85 17.20
N GLY A 282 11.88 11.90 16.38
CA GLY A 282 11.37 10.61 16.82
C GLY A 282 9.89 10.63 17.20
N LYS A 283 9.15 11.71 16.91
CA LYS A 283 7.69 11.73 17.05
C LYS A 283 7.06 11.15 15.81
N PHE A 284 6.01 10.36 16.00
CA PHE A 284 5.25 9.79 14.89
C PHE A 284 3.80 10.23 14.94
N TYR A 285 3.18 10.33 13.77
CA TYR A 285 1.82 10.84 13.60
C TYR A 285 1.06 9.96 12.61
N PHE A 286 -0.16 9.59 12.96
CA PHE A 286 -1.08 8.86 12.08
C PHE A 286 -1.28 9.64 10.77
N MET A 287 -1.15 8.95 9.65
CA MET A 287 -1.41 9.49 8.32
C MET A 287 -2.71 8.92 7.75
N GLU A 288 -2.79 7.61 7.63
CA GLU A 288 -3.98 6.91 7.14
C GLU A 288 -3.97 5.43 7.55
N MET A 289 -5.08 4.76 7.35
CA MET A 289 -5.20 3.31 7.47
C MET A 289 -5.57 2.72 6.11
N ASN A 290 -4.76 1.79 5.61
CA ASN A 290 -5.12 0.98 4.47
C ASN A 290 -5.89 -0.26 4.94
N THR A 291 -7.14 -0.36 4.51
CA THR A 291 -8.08 -1.40 4.93
C THR A 291 -8.01 -2.67 4.07
N ARG A 292 -6.80 -3.05 3.70
CA ARG A 292 -6.46 -4.16 2.80
C ARG A 292 -5.02 -4.63 3.01
N VAL A 293 -4.64 -5.71 2.34
CA VAL A 293 -3.24 -6.04 2.16
C VAL A 293 -2.55 -5.00 1.27
N GLN A 294 -1.28 -4.71 1.51
CA GLN A 294 -0.49 -3.81 0.68
C GLN A 294 0.49 -4.55 -0.21
N VAL A 295 1.03 -3.85 -1.24
CA VAL A 295 2.02 -4.38 -2.19
C VAL A 295 3.21 -4.94 -1.43
N GLU A 296 3.71 -4.20 -0.46
CA GLU A 296 4.91 -4.41 0.34
C GLU A 296 4.75 -5.40 1.52
N HIS A 297 3.61 -6.11 1.60
CA HIS A 297 3.42 -7.15 2.64
C HIS A 297 4.54 -8.20 2.69
N PRO A 298 5.22 -8.55 1.57
CA PRO A 298 6.26 -9.57 1.59
C PRO A 298 7.44 -9.26 2.52
N VAL A 299 7.83 -8.00 2.72
CA VAL A 299 8.95 -7.70 3.64
C VAL A 299 8.58 -8.02 5.09
N SER A 300 7.32 -7.77 5.49
CA SER A 300 6.83 -8.18 6.83
C SER A 300 6.75 -9.71 6.96
N GLU A 301 6.36 -10.42 5.90
CA GLU A 301 6.35 -11.88 5.87
C GLU A 301 7.76 -12.45 6.11
N GLN A 302 8.78 -11.86 5.47
CA GLN A 302 10.17 -12.33 5.58
C GLN A 302 10.71 -12.18 7.00
N ILE A 303 10.44 -11.08 7.69
CA ILE A 303 11.00 -10.81 9.03
C ILE A 303 10.17 -11.39 10.18
N THR A 304 8.95 -11.88 9.90
CA THR A 304 8.06 -12.45 10.94
C THR A 304 7.75 -13.93 10.73
N GLY A 305 8.04 -14.46 9.54
CA GLY A 305 7.67 -15.85 9.18
C GLY A 305 6.14 -16.07 9.14
N THR A 306 5.35 -15.00 8.90
CA THR A 306 3.88 -15.05 8.82
C THR A 306 3.45 -14.87 7.38
N ASP A 307 2.72 -15.83 6.81
CA ASP A 307 2.08 -15.69 5.49
C ASP A 307 0.77 -14.89 5.64
N ILE A 308 0.84 -13.58 5.37
CA ILE A 308 -0.27 -12.65 5.57
C ILE A 308 -1.48 -13.02 4.73
N ILE A 309 -1.30 -13.47 3.50
CA ILE A 309 -2.41 -13.87 2.62
C ILE A 309 -3.11 -15.12 3.18
N LYS A 310 -2.37 -16.10 3.68
CA LYS A 310 -3.00 -17.25 4.33
C LYS A 310 -3.76 -16.87 5.60
N GLU A 311 -3.23 -15.93 6.38
CA GLU A 311 -3.94 -15.42 7.55
C GLU A 311 -5.23 -14.69 7.15
N GLN A 312 -5.23 -13.90 6.06
CA GLN A 312 -6.46 -13.29 5.54
C GLN A 312 -7.54 -14.34 5.24
N LEU A 313 -7.15 -15.45 4.60
CA LEU A 313 -8.06 -16.54 4.24
C LEU A 313 -8.59 -17.26 5.49
N ARG A 314 -7.75 -17.54 6.48
CA ARG A 314 -8.14 -18.17 7.76
C ARG A 314 -9.12 -17.29 8.55
N ILE A 315 -8.77 -16.03 8.74
CA ILE A 315 -9.59 -15.08 9.48
C ILE A 315 -10.97 -14.93 8.83
N ALA A 316 -11.01 -14.78 7.51
CA ALA A 316 -12.28 -14.68 6.78
C ALA A 316 -13.11 -15.95 6.85
N ALA A 317 -12.48 -17.13 6.94
CA ALA A 317 -13.15 -18.41 7.16
C ALA A 317 -13.61 -18.63 8.61
N GLY A 318 -13.42 -17.65 9.50
CA GLY A 318 -13.80 -17.74 10.92
C GLY A 318 -12.81 -18.53 11.80
N GLU A 319 -11.64 -18.87 11.26
CA GLU A 319 -10.58 -19.53 12.03
C GLU A 319 -9.76 -18.49 12.82
N PRO A 320 -9.21 -18.85 14.00
CA PRO A 320 -8.26 -17.97 14.67
C PRO A 320 -6.98 -17.82 13.82
N MET A 321 -6.34 -16.63 13.90
CA MET A 321 -5.05 -16.45 13.23
C MET A 321 -4.00 -17.37 13.83
N SER A 322 -3.13 -17.95 12.98
CA SER A 322 -2.12 -18.94 13.40
C SER A 322 -0.91 -18.34 14.11
N CYS A 323 -0.81 -17.02 14.11
CA CYS A 323 0.35 -16.29 14.64
C CYS A 323 0.06 -15.52 15.95
N ALA A 324 -1.14 -15.60 16.51
CA ALA A 324 -1.54 -14.81 17.67
C ALA A 324 -0.67 -15.03 18.91
N ASP A 325 -0.24 -16.25 19.16
CA ASP A 325 0.60 -16.64 20.29
C ASP A 325 2.07 -16.20 20.18
N ARG A 326 2.48 -15.72 18.99
CA ARG A 326 3.83 -15.18 18.75
C ARG A 326 3.96 -13.67 19.03
N ALA A 327 2.86 -12.98 19.31
CA ALA A 327 2.90 -11.56 19.64
C ALA A 327 3.43 -11.32 21.08
N PRO A 328 4.20 -10.23 21.36
CA PRO A 328 4.67 -9.24 20.40
C PRO A 328 5.75 -9.79 19.49
N PHE A 329 5.70 -9.39 18.22
CA PHE A 329 6.70 -9.82 17.24
C PHE A 329 8.03 -9.10 17.42
N THR A 330 9.12 -9.88 17.37
CA THR A 330 10.47 -9.37 17.22
C THR A 330 10.91 -9.67 15.78
N PRO A 331 11.40 -8.68 15.03
CA PRO A 331 11.83 -8.93 13.66
C PRO A 331 13.02 -9.87 13.63
N PHE A 332 13.03 -10.81 12.70
CA PHE A 332 14.15 -11.71 12.45
C PHE A 332 14.87 -11.27 11.17
N GLY A 333 16.11 -10.81 11.31
CA GLY A 333 16.87 -10.33 10.17
C GLY A 333 16.34 -9.02 9.59
N HIS A 334 16.53 -8.86 8.29
CA HIS A 334 16.11 -7.68 7.53
C HIS A 334 15.59 -8.10 6.16
N ALA A 335 14.65 -7.34 5.58
CA ALA A 335 14.15 -7.56 4.23
C ALA A 335 13.97 -6.25 3.48
N MET A 336 14.16 -6.28 2.17
CA MET A 336 13.90 -5.14 1.27
C MET A 336 13.10 -5.64 0.07
N GLU A 337 12.15 -4.82 -0.38
CA GLU A 337 11.38 -5.02 -1.61
C GLU A 337 11.73 -3.91 -2.62
N PHE A 338 11.92 -4.29 -3.88
CA PHE A 338 12.14 -3.38 -4.99
C PHE A 338 11.01 -3.57 -6.00
N ARG A 339 10.25 -2.50 -6.28
CA ARG A 339 9.17 -2.53 -7.27
C ARG A 339 9.73 -2.35 -8.67
N ILE A 340 9.66 -3.38 -9.47
CA ILE A 340 10.09 -3.35 -10.86
C ILE A 340 8.90 -3.00 -11.72
N ASN A 341 8.85 -1.74 -12.14
CA ASN A 341 7.79 -1.18 -12.97
C ASN A 341 8.26 -1.01 -14.41
N ALA A 342 7.34 -1.15 -15.37
CA ALA A 342 7.53 -0.83 -16.77
C ALA A 342 7.51 0.71 -16.98
N GLU A 343 8.54 1.37 -16.49
CA GLU A 343 8.73 2.83 -16.48
C GLU A 343 10.18 3.16 -16.82
N ASP A 344 10.37 4.29 -17.49
CA ASP A 344 11.67 4.79 -17.90
C ASP A 344 12.17 5.88 -16.93
N PRO A 345 13.08 5.56 -15.98
CA PRO A 345 13.56 6.50 -15.01
C PRO A 345 14.42 7.63 -15.61
N ASP A 346 15.06 7.41 -16.78
CA ASP A 346 15.87 8.42 -17.45
C ASP A 346 15.02 9.45 -18.21
N HIS A 347 13.70 9.18 -18.34
CA HIS A 347 12.74 10.08 -18.99
C HIS A 347 11.54 10.38 -18.05
N GLY A 348 11.83 10.72 -16.80
CA GLY A 348 10.80 11.13 -15.81
C GLY A 348 9.83 10.02 -15.42
N PHE A 349 10.27 8.76 -15.40
CA PHE A 349 9.45 7.58 -15.08
C PHE A 349 8.21 7.44 -15.99
N ARG A 350 8.39 7.77 -17.26
CA ARG A 350 7.33 7.60 -18.26
C ARG A 350 6.94 6.12 -18.37
N PRO A 351 5.64 5.78 -18.33
CA PRO A 351 5.18 4.40 -18.55
C PRO A 351 5.66 3.85 -19.90
N CYS A 352 6.14 2.62 -19.89
CA CYS A 352 6.67 1.91 -21.06
C CYS A 352 5.95 0.56 -21.24
N PRO A 353 4.64 0.56 -21.58
CA PRO A 353 3.92 -0.67 -21.89
C PRO A 353 4.52 -1.31 -23.14
N GLY A 354 4.51 -2.64 -23.21
CA GLY A 354 5.06 -3.34 -24.35
C GLY A 354 5.28 -4.82 -24.11
N LYS A 355 5.86 -5.49 -25.09
CA LYS A 355 6.14 -6.93 -25.02
C LYS A 355 7.52 -7.17 -24.42
N ILE A 356 7.57 -8.05 -23.41
CA ILE A 356 8.80 -8.53 -22.81
C ILE A 356 9.41 -9.60 -23.73
N THR A 357 10.61 -9.36 -24.23
CA THR A 357 11.32 -10.27 -25.15
C THR A 357 12.31 -11.17 -24.45
N ARG A 358 12.72 -10.80 -23.21
CA ARG A 358 13.56 -11.60 -22.33
C ARG A 358 13.16 -11.36 -20.88
N PHE A 359 13.06 -12.42 -20.10
CA PHE A 359 12.74 -12.36 -18.67
C PHE A 359 13.51 -13.41 -17.90
N GLU A 360 14.57 -13.00 -17.22
CA GLU A 360 15.43 -13.86 -16.40
C GLU A 360 15.43 -13.30 -14.97
N PRO A 361 14.52 -13.76 -14.08
CA PRO A 361 14.44 -13.28 -12.71
C PRO A 361 15.63 -13.76 -11.88
N PRO A 362 16.08 -12.96 -10.89
CA PRO A 362 17.15 -13.37 -9.98
C PRO A 362 16.69 -14.54 -9.09
N MET A 363 17.63 -15.39 -8.74
CA MET A 363 17.39 -16.58 -7.92
C MET A 363 18.41 -16.69 -6.78
N GLY A 364 18.35 -17.77 -6.03
CA GLY A 364 19.30 -18.10 -4.96
C GLY A 364 18.84 -17.73 -3.57
N PRO A 365 19.67 -17.99 -2.54
CA PRO A 365 19.28 -17.81 -1.14
C PRO A 365 18.86 -16.39 -0.82
N GLY A 366 17.74 -16.25 -0.08
CA GLY A 366 17.20 -14.97 0.38
C GLY A 366 16.67 -14.07 -0.73
N VAL A 367 16.32 -14.62 -1.90
CA VAL A 367 15.66 -13.88 -3.00
C VAL A 367 14.31 -14.52 -3.28
N ARG A 368 13.26 -13.69 -3.25
CA ARG A 368 11.89 -14.03 -3.63
C ARG A 368 11.46 -13.05 -4.72
N VAL A 369 10.87 -13.57 -5.78
CA VAL A 369 10.31 -12.74 -6.86
C VAL A 369 8.82 -12.98 -6.97
N GLU A 370 8.04 -11.94 -6.77
CA GLU A 370 6.61 -11.94 -7.02
C GLU A 370 6.35 -11.32 -8.39
N THR A 371 5.82 -12.12 -9.29
CA THR A 371 5.55 -11.69 -10.67
C THR A 371 4.49 -12.58 -11.30
N TYR A 372 3.81 -12.03 -12.30
CA TYR A 372 2.86 -12.76 -13.16
C TYR A 372 3.33 -12.85 -14.61
N VAL A 373 4.45 -12.19 -14.92
CA VAL A 373 4.99 -12.14 -16.29
C VAL A 373 6.05 -13.21 -16.50
N HIS A 374 6.26 -13.52 -17.75
CA HIS A 374 7.31 -14.40 -18.28
C HIS A 374 7.75 -13.86 -19.63
N GLU A 375 8.78 -14.45 -20.23
CA GLU A 375 9.17 -14.14 -21.60
C GLU A 375 7.97 -14.29 -22.55
N GLY A 376 7.77 -13.27 -23.40
CA GLY A 376 6.63 -13.19 -24.31
C GLY A 376 5.38 -12.49 -23.75
N SER A 377 5.31 -12.24 -22.44
CA SER A 377 4.22 -11.46 -21.82
C SER A 377 4.19 -10.02 -22.31
N SER A 378 3.01 -9.39 -22.27
CA SER A 378 2.85 -7.96 -22.59
C SER A 378 2.38 -7.19 -21.36
N ILE A 379 3.00 -6.05 -21.11
CA ILE A 379 2.52 -5.08 -20.11
C ILE A 379 1.49 -4.19 -20.79
N SER A 380 0.28 -4.23 -20.25
CA SER A 380 -0.87 -3.51 -20.79
C SER A 380 -0.83 -2.02 -20.43
N PRO A 381 -1.21 -1.10 -21.33
CA PRO A 381 -1.35 0.32 -21.01
C PRO A 381 -2.62 0.65 -20.21
N TYR A 382 -3.49 -0.32 -19.97
CA TYR A 382 -4.78 -0.11 -19.28
C TYR A 382 -4.70 -0.18 -17.75
N TYR A 383 -3.60 -0.67 -17.20
CA TYR A 383 -3.42 -0.96 -15.77
C TYR A 383 -2.09 -0.40 -15.26
N ASP A 384 -1.77 -0.68 -14.00
CA ASP A 384 -0.48 -0.31 -13.42
C ASP A 384 0.70 -0.91 -14.21
N SER A 385 1.87 -0.31 -14.04
CA SER A 385 3.09 -0.64 -14.75
C SER A 385 3.90 -1.78 -14.10
N MET A 386 3.43 -2.37 -13.00
CA MET A 386 4.20 -3.35 -12.21
C MET A 386 4.48 -4.63 -13.01
N VAL A 387 5.75 -4.96 -13.13
CA VAL A 387 6.27 -6.17 -13.78
C VAL A 387 6.56 -7.24 -12.73
N ALA A 388 7.25 -6.87 -11.66
CA ALA A 388 7.67 -7.77 -10.60
C ALA A 388 7.97 -6.99 -9.32
N LYS A 389 7.99 -7.71 -8.19
CA LYS A 389 8.62 -7.29 -6.93
C LYS A 389 9.81 -8.20 -6.68
N VAL A 390 10.97 -7.63 -6.44
CA VAL A 390 12.16 -8.36 -5.99
C VAL A 390 12.28 -8.16 -4.49
N ILE A 391 12.11 -9.21 -3.73
CA ILE A 391 12.22 -9.20 -2.27
C ILE A 391 13.51 -9.92 -1.90
N VAL A 392 14.36 -9.24 -1.14
CA VAL A 392 15.57 -9.84 -0.58
C VAL A 392 15.50 -9.87 0.94
N SER A 393 16.06 -10.89 1.55
CA SER A 393 16.11 -11.01 3.01
C SER A 393 17.51 -11.49 3.45
N GLY A 394 17.96 -11.02 4.61
CA GLY A 394 19.26 -11.33 5.17
C GLY A 394 19.25 -11.33 6.70
N GLN A 395 20.39 -11.64 7.32
CA GLN A 395 20.54 -11.61 8.78
C GLN A 395 20.51 -10.17 9.32
N ASP A 396 20.95 -9.23 8.49
CA ASP A 396 21.01 -7.81 8.79
C ASP A 396 20.80 -6.98 7.50
N ARG A 397 20.80 -5.65 7.66
CA ARG A 397 20.60 -4.70 6.56
C ARG A 397 21.73 -4.74 5.53
N GLU A 398 22.99 -4.92 5.98
CA GLU A 398 24.16 -4.97 5.08
C GLU A 398 24.09 -6.20 4.16
N GLU A 399 23.72 -7.37 4.69
CA GLU A 399 23.49 -8.55 3.87
C GLU A 399 22.34 -8.34 2.87
N CYS A 400 21.25 -7.66 3.29
CA CYS A 400 20.15 -7.30 2.38
C CYS A 400 20.62 -6.37 1.26
N LEU A 401 21.42 -5.34 1.56
CA LEU A 401 21.98 -4.43 0.55
C LEU A 401 22.85 -5.19 -0.47
N ALA A 402 23.75 -6.04 0.03
CA ALA A 402 24.62 -6.86 -0.83
C ALA A 402 23.80 -7.83 -1.69
N ARG A 403 22.78 -8.46 -1.11
CA ARG A 403 21.89 -9.40 -1.78
C ARG A 403 20.98 -8.71 -2.80
N GLY A 404 20.49 -7.51 -2.46
CA GLY A 404 19.74 -6.63 -3.36
C GLY A 404 20.56 -6.25 -4.59
N ARG A 405 21.82 -5.84 -4.38
CA ARG A 405 22.74 -5.53 -5.48
C ARG A 405 22.89 -6.72 -6.43
N ARG A 406 23.23 -7.89 -5.89
CA ARG A 406 23.39 -9.10 -6.69
C ARG A 406 22.10 -9.45 -7.45
N ALA A 407 20.97 -9.44 -6.78
CA ALA A 407 19.69 -9.78 -7.39
C ALA A 407 19.30 -8.83 -8.53
N LEU A 408 19.44 -7.51 -8.32
CA LEU A 408 19.15 -6.52 -9.37
C LEU A 408 20.15 -6.60 -10.54
N ASP A 409 21.42 -6.97 -10.31
CA ASP A 409 22.42 -7.15 -11.37
C ASP A 409 22.17 -8.43 -12.18
N GLU A 410 21.64 -9.49 -11.57
CA GLU A 410 21.24 -10.72 -12.26
C GLU A 410 19.95 -10.54 -13.08
N PHE A 411 19.04 -9.67 -12.66
CA PHE A 411 17.74 -9.54 -13.32
C PHE A 411 17.87 -8.98 -14.73
N ARG A 412 17.38 -9.72 -15.74
CA ARG A 412 17.36 -9.32 -17.15
C ARG A 412 15.93 -9.22 -17.64
N ILE A 413 15.55 -8.01 -18.06
CA ILE A 413 14.26 -7.71 -18.70
C ILE A 413 14.58 -6.91 -19.96
N GLU A 414 14.12 -7.40 -21.12
CA GLU A 414 14.30 -6.74 -22.42
C GLU A 414 12.94 -6.57 -23.11
N GLY A 415 12.88 -5.62 -24.04
CA GLY A 415 11.68 -5.26 -24.81
C GLY A 415 10.90 -4.07 -24.23
N ILE A 416 11.13 -3.73 -22.95
CA ILE A 416 10.54 -2.57 -22.27
C ILE A 416 11.60 -1.90 -21.38
N ALA A 417 11.45 -0.60 -21.12
CA ALA A 417 12.20 0.06 -20.06
C ALA A 417 11.59 -0.27 -18.69
N THR A 418 12.44 -0.36 -17.66
CA THR A 418 12.02 -0.67 -16.29
C THR A 418 12.76 0.17 -15.26
N THR A 419 12.27 0.17 -14.01
CA THR A 419 12.90 0.82 -12.86
C THR A 419 14.18 0.13 -12.36
N LEU A 420 14.62 -0.99 -12.95
CA LEU A 420 15.85 -1.69 -12.54
C LEU A 420 17.10 -0.79 -12.47
N PRO A 421 17.40 0.08 -13.46
CA PRO A 421 18.54 0.98 -13.39
C PRO A 421 18.45 1.98 -12.23
N PHE A 422 17.24 2.47 -11.92
CA PHE A 422 16.99 3.35 -10.79
C PHE A 422 17.34 2.66 -9.46
N HIS A 423 16.84 1.45 -9.24
CA HIS A 423 17.11 0.72 -8.00
C HIS A 423 18.61 0.44 -7.78
N ARG A 424 19.36 0.16 -8.86
CA ARG A 424 20.83 0.01 -8.77
C ARG A 424 21.51 1.29 -8.31
N ARG A 425 21.09 2.46 -8.84
CA ARG A 425 21.61 3.77 -8.41
C ARG A 425 21.28 4.08 -6.96
N VAL A 426 20.06 3.73 -6.49
CA VAL A 426 19.68 3.91 -5.08
C VAL A 426 20.56 3.08 -4.16
N LEU A 427 20.89 1.83 -4.53
CA LEU A 427 21.80 0.98 -3.74
C LEU A 427 23.25 1.50 -3.68
N ASP A 428 23.64 2.39 -4.59
CA ASP A 428 24.94 3.07 -4.57
C ASP A 428 24.95 4.37 -3.77
N ASN A 429 23.76 4.92 -3.50
CA ASN A 429 23.63 6.20 -2.80
C ASN A 429 24.00 6.08 -1.32
N GLU A 430 24.86 6.96 -0.84
CA GLU A 430 25.37 6.93 0.55
C GLU A 430 24.29 7.18 1.58
N VAL A 431 23.34 8.10 1.32
CA VAL A 431 22.22 8.41 2.23
C VAL A 431 21.30 7.19 2.39
N PHE A 432 20.99 6.49 1.28
CA PHE A 432 20.22 5.25 1.35
C PHE A 432 20.98 4.16 2.10
N ARG A 433 22.25 3.98 1.81
CA ARG A 433 23.10 2.97 2.48
C ARG A 433 23.22 3.24 3.98
N ALA A 434 23.30 4.50 4.38
CA ALA A 434 23.30 4.89 5.80
C ALA A 434 21.93 4.69 6.49
N GLY A 435 20.88 4.37 5.74
CA GLY A 435 19.53 4.24 6.30
C GLY A 435 18.89 5.58 6.63
N GLU A 436 19.27 6.66 5.95
CA GLU A 436 18.83 8.05 6.23
C GLU A 436 17.83 8.59 5.21
N ALA A 437 17.29 7.74 4.33
CA ALA A 437 16.30 8.15 3.34
C ALA A 437 15.03 8.69 4.02
N THR A 438 14.55 9.83 3.52
CA THR A 438 13.29 10.50 3.89
C THR A 438 12.37 10.56 2.68
N THR A 439 11.12 11.00 2.86
CA THR A 439 10.13 11.01 1.74
C THR A 439 10.53 11.91 0.57
N ASP A 440 11.45 12.85 0.78
CA ASP A 440 12.04 13.73 -0.24
C ASP A 440 13.35 13.17 -0.85
N PHE A 441 13.69 11.90 -0.56
CA PHE A 441 14.96 11.28 -0.97
C PHE A 441 15.21 11.38 -2.47
N ILE A 442 14.23 11.06 -3.30
CA ILE A 442 14.41 11.09 -4.77
C ILE A 442 14.66 12.52 -5.26
N GLU A 443 13.92 13.49 -4.73
CA GLU A 443 14.03 14.89 -5.11
C GLU A 443 15.38 15.49 -4.69
N THR A 444 15.89 15.10 -3.51
CA THR A 444 17.11 15.66 -2.93
C THR A 444 18.38 14.91 -3.34
N GLN A 445 18.30 13.60 -3.60
CA GLN A 445 19.46 12.76 -3.85
C GLN A 445 19.54 12.24 -5.30
N MET A 446 18.44 12.29 -6.04
CA MET A 446 18.29 11.72 -7.39
C MET A 446 17.64 12.72 -8.35
N GLY A 447 17.80 14.02 -8.09
CA GLY A 447 17.14 15.10 -8.83
C GLY A 447 17.47 15.16 -10.34
N ASP A 448 18.57 14.54 -10.75
CA ASP A 448 18.95 14.35 -12.15
C ASP A 448 18.04 13.37 -12.90
N LEU A 449 17.18 12.62 -12.21
CA LEU A 449 16.20 11.68 -12.76
C LEU A 449 14.76 12.25 -12.83
N LEU A 450 14.54 13.47 -12.36
CA LEU A 450 13.25 14.15 -12.38
C LEU A 450 13.16 15.09 -13.60
#